data_838de339b2d0ca9bad28789a37fc43fd
#
_entry.id   838de339b2d0ca9bad28789a37fc43fd
#
_cell.length_a   1.000
_cell.length_b   1.000
_cell.length_c   1.000
_cell.angle_alpha   90.00
_cell.angle_beta   90.00
_cell.angle_gamma   90.00
#
_symmetry.space_group_name_H-M   'P 1'
#
loop_
_entity.id
_entity.type
_entity.pdbx_description
1 polymer ?
#
loop_
_entity_poly.entity_id
_entity_poly.type
_entity_poly.pdbx_seq_one_letter_code
_entity_poly.pdbx_strand_id
1 'polypeptide(L)'
;MLKSIEGNFDHPEVNELLNDHFIELRAASPKGSTHVLDIPGLKVPSIKFWSLWKDYQLVGCGALKFLDKDHGEFKSIRVHNNFRKKGNGIKVINHLIDEAKKLKIKKLSIETGAGEFFNPARKLFDKCGFKP
;
A
#
# COMPACT_ATOMS: atom_id res chain seq x y z
N MET A 1 -13.41 -12.62 3.96
CA MET A 1 -13.39 -11.69 2.82
C MET A 1 -12.92 -10.32 3.28
N LEU A 2 -12.02 -9.69 2.53
CA LEU A 2 -11.55 -8.36 2.86
C LEU A 2 -12.55 -7.31 2.41
N LYS A 3 -12.71 -6.28 3.23
CA LYS A 3 -13.55 -5.13 2.94
C LYS A 3 -12.68 -3.87 2.95
N SER A 4 -12.81 -3.02 1.94
CA SER A 4 -12.06 -1.78 1.87
C SER A 4 -12.92 -0.59 2.28
N ILE A 5 -12.28 0.36 2.96
CA ILE A 5 -12.89 1.65 3.30
C ILE A 5 -11.97 2.73 2.73
N GLU A 6 -12.53 3.57 1.86
CA GLU A 6 -11.77 4.66 1.25
C GLU A 6 -11.57 5.79 2.28
N GLY A 7 -10.35 6.33 2.34
CA GLY A 7 -9.99 7.35 3.31
C GLY A 7 -9.74 6.75 4.69
N ASN A 8 -10.54 7.13 5.68
CA ASN A 8 -10.50 6.57 7.03
C ASN A 8 -9.22 6.90 7.83
N PHE A 9 -8.58 8.02 7.47
CA PHE A 9 -7.32 8.44 8.11
C PHE A 9 -7.48 8.77 9.60
N ASP A 10 -8.68 9.12 10.04
CA ASP A 10 -8.95 9.49 11.43
C ASP A 10 -9.12 8.28 12.34
N HIS A 11 -9.25 7.09 11.79
CA HIS A 11 -9.34 5.88 12.60
C HIS A 11 -7.99 5.62 13.29
N PRO A 12 -7.97 5.44 14.63
CA PRO A 12 -6.69 5.29 15.36
C PRO A 12 -5.81 4.16 14.84
N GLU A 13 -6.38 3.01 14.49
CA GLU A 13 -5.62 1.88 13.99
C GLU A 13 -5.01 2.15 12.62
N VAL A 14 -5.73 2.84 11.75
CA VAL A 14 -5.22 3.22 10.42
C VAL A 14 -4.09 4.23 10.57
N ASN A 15 -4.26 5.22 11.43
CA ASN A 15 -3.24 6.23 11.71
C ASN A 15 -1.97 5.58 12.24
N GLU A 16 -2.09 4.68 13.21
CA GLU A 16 -0.95 3.96 13.79
C GLU A 16 -0.24 3.11 12.73
N LEU A 17 -0.97 2.38 11.91
CA LEU A 17 -0.40 1.55 10.85
C LEU A 17 0.42 2.39 9.86
N LEU A 18 -0.10 3.53 9.44
CA LEU A 18 0.60 4.43 8.53
C LEU A 18 1.83 5.07 9.18
N ASN A 19 1.75 5.48 10.43
CA ASN A 19 2.90 6.05 11.12
C ASN A 19 4.01 5.02 11.28
N ASP A 20 3.70 3.78 11.63
CA ASP A 20 4.67 2.70 11.71
C ASP A 20 5.33 2.46 10.35
N HIS A 21 4.54 2.50 9.29
CA HIS A 21 5.02 2.35 7.91
C HIS A 21 6.04 3.44 7.56
N PHE A 22 5.72 4.70 7.84
CA PHE A 22 6.59 5.82 7.54
C PHE A 22 7.91 5.74 8.34
N ILE A 23 7.83 5.38 9.61
CA ILE A 23 9.02 5.25 10.47
C ILE A 23 9.93 4.15 9.95
N GLU A 24 9.39 2.98 9.65
CA GLU A 24 10.17 1.84 9.14
C GLU A 24 10.83 2.15 7.80
N LEU A 25 10.10 2.75 6.87
CA LEU A 25 10.64 3.05 5.55
C LEU A 25 11.72 4.13 5.61
N ARG A 26 11.55 5.15 6.43
CA ARG A 26 12.57 6.18 6.60
C ARG A 26 13.84 5.61 7.21
N ALA A 27 13.71 4.70 8.17
CA ALA A 27 14.87 4.06 8.79
C ALA A 27 15.59 3.11 7.81
N ALA A 28 14.88 2.50 6.89
CA ALA A 28 15.44 1.52 5.95
C ALA A 28 15.99 2.17 4.67
N SER A 29 15.63 3.41 4.39
CA SER A 29 16.03 4.09 3.15
C SER A 29 17.26 4.97 3.38
N PRO A 30 18.19 5.06 2.40
CA PRO A 30 19.30 6.00 2.50
C PRO A 30 18.79 7.43 2.62
N LYS A 31 19.56 8.27 3.32
CA LYS A 31 19.22 9.68 3.49
C LYS A 31 19.03 10.34 2.11
N GLY A 32 17.91 11.02 1.92
CA GLY A 32 17.59 11.69 0.67
C GLY A 32 16.91 10.80 -0.37
N SER A 33 16.75 9.49 -0.11
CA SER A 33 16.13 8.54 -1.04
C SER A 33 14.72 8.11 -0.62
N THR A 34 14.15 8.75 0.38
CA THR A 34 12.83 8.37 0.91
C THR A 34 11.73 8.94 0.03
N HIS A 35 10.91 8.04 -0.55
CA HIS A 35 9.77 8.41 -1.39
C HIS A 35 8.45 8.11 -0.68
N VAL A 36 8.45 8.09 0.64
CA VAL A 36 7.30 7.79 1.47
C VAL A 36 6.43 9.01 1.64
N LEU A 37 5.13 8.86 1.35
CA LEU A 37 4.17 9.93 1.59
C LEU A 37 3.67 9.85 3.02
N ASP A 38 3.61 11.00 3.69
CA ASP A 38 2.96 11.12 5.00
C ASP A 38 1.42 11.22 4.83
N ILE A 39 0.69 11.29 5.94
CA ILE A 39 -0.78 11.34 5.88
C ILE A 39 -1.28 12.53 5.08
N PRO A 40 -0.79 13.78 5.28
CA PRO A 40 -1.21 14.89 4.41
C PRO A 40 -0.91 14.64 2.93
N GLY A 41 0.21 14.01 2.60
CA GLY A 41 0.56 13.66 1.23
C GLY A 41 -0.42 12.66 0.60
N LEU A 42 -1.02 11.78 1.40
CA LEU A 42 -2.01 10.82 0.93
C LEU A 42 -3.40 11.43 0.71
N LYS A 43 -3.65 12.62 1.24
CA LYS A 43 -4.97 13.28 1.15
C LYS A 43 -5.14 14.15 -0.09
N VAL A 44 -4.16 14.20 -0.98
CA VAL A 44 -4.26 15.00 -2.21
C VAL A 44 -5.22 14.36 -3.22
N PRO A 45 -5.87 15.17 -4.11
CA PRO A 45 -6.87 14.64 -5.04
C PRO A 45 -6.36 13.57 -6.00
N SER A 46 -5.06 13.55 -6.32
CA SER A 46 -4.47 12.57 -7.22
C SER A 46 -4.21 11.22 -6.59
N ILE A 47 -4.56 11.04 -5.31
CA ILE A 47 -4.32 9.80 -4.58
C ILE A 47 -5.61 9.31 -3.92
N LYS A 48 -5.92 8.04 -4.11
CA LYS A 48 -6.95 7.34 -3.34
C LYS A 48 -6.27 6.41 -2.35
N PHE A 49 -6.80 6.33 -1.15
CA PHE A 49 -6.29 5.48 -0.09
C PHE A 49 -7.41 4.59 0.43
N TRP A 50 -7.07 3.32 0.70
CA TRP A 50 -8.01 2.36 1.30
C TRP A 50 -7.38 1.69 2.51
N SER A 51 -8.17 1.53 3.57
CA SER A 51 -7.87 0.59 4.64
C SER A 51 -8.64 -0.71 4.37
N LEU A 52 -8.04 -1.85 4.71
CA LEU A 52 -8.58 -3.18 4.40
C LEU A 52 -8.83 -3.94 5.69
N TRP A 53 -10.03 -4.45 5.83
CA TRP A 53 -10.52 -5.04 7.05
C TRP A 53 -11.06 -6.44 6.83
N LYS A 54 -10.85 -7.30 7.81
CA LYS A 54 -11.51 -8.60 7.93
C LYS A 54 -12.32 -8.58 9.20
N ASP A 55 -13.66 -8.57 9.06
CA ASP A 55 -14.57 -8.31 10.18
C ASP A 55 -14.21 -6.95 10.80
N TYR A 56 -13.81 -6.92 12.07
CA TYR A 56 -13.45 -5.67 12.75
C TYR A 56 -11.94 -5.47 12.90
N GLN A 57 -11.14 -6.29 12.20
CA GLN A 57 -9.69 -6.25 12.33
C GLN A 57 -9.05 -5.59 11.12
N LEU A 58 -8.16 -4.63 11.36
CA LEU A 58 -7.38 -3.98 10.30
C LEU A 58 -6.31 -4.95 9.79
N VAL A 59 -6.42 -5.33 8.52
CA VAL A 59 -5.48 -6.25 7.88
C VAL A 59 -4.33 -5.52 7.18
N GLY A 60 -4.64 -4.39 6.56
CA GLY A 60 -3.64 -3.63 5.83
C GLY A 60 -4.19 -2.38 5.20
N CYS A 61 -3.36 -1.76 4.37
CA CYS A 61 -3.74 -0.55 3.65
C CYS A 61 -2.99 -0.45 2.33
N GLY A 62 -3.41 0.49 1.51
CA GLY A 62 -2.72 0.85 0.28
C GLY A 62 -3.29 2.09 -0.34
N ALA A 63 -2.48 2.75 -1.14
CA ALA A 63 -2.88 3.95 -1.87
C ALA A 63 -2.57 3.79 -3.35
N LEU A 64 -3.34 4.49 -4.18
CA LEU A 64 -3.16 4.53 -5.62
C LEU A 64 -3.00 5.98 -6.04
N LYS A 65 -1.85 6.32 -6.61
CA LYS A 65 -1.58 7.63 -7.18
C LYS A 65 -1.88 7.56 -8.69
N PHE A 66 -2.72 8.46 -9.16
CA PHE A 66 -3.03 8.57 -10.59
C PHE A 66 -1.92 9.35 -11.29
N LEU A 67 -1.11 8.66 -12.11
CA LEU A 67 -0.05 9.30 -12.91
C LEU A 67 -0.63 9.91 -14.19
N ASP A 68 -1.62 9.23 -14.77
CA ASP A 68 -2.47 9.74 -15.84
C ASP A 68 -3.80 8.97 -15.78
N LYS A 69 -4.66 9.15 -16.77
CA LYS A 69 -6.00 8.53 -16.77
C LYS A 69 -5.97 7.00 -16.83
N ASP A 70 -4.91 6.41 -17.34
CA ASP A 70 -4.78 4.96 -17.54
C ASP A 70 -3.73 4.32 -16.63
N HIS A 71 -2.84 5.10 -16.03
CA HIS A 71 -1.71 4.60 -15.25
C HIS A 71 -1.80 5.03 -13.78
N GLY A 72 -1.82 4.05 -12.90
CA GLY A 72 -1.75 4.27 -11.46
C GLY A 72 -0.52 3.64 -10.85
N GLU A 73 -0.03 4.23 -9.77
CA GLU A 73 1.11 3.72 -9.01
C GLU A 73 0.66 3.44 -7.58
N PHE A 74 0.89 2.22 -7.11
CA PHE A 74 0.60 1.89 -5.72
C PHE A 74 1.65 2.48 -4.80
N LYS A 75 1.18 3.02 -3.69
CA LYS A 75 2.01 3.59 -2.62
C LYS A 75 1.48 3.14 -1.27
N SER A 76 2.37 3.14 -0.29
CA SER A 76 1.99 2.90 1.12
C SER A 76 1.24 1.59 1.35
N ILE A 77 1.56 0.55 0.58
CA ILE A 77 1.00 -0.78 0.83
C ILE A 77 1.67 -1.35 2.07
N ARG A 78 0.84 -1.76 3.03
CA ARG A 78 1.32 -2.37 4.26
C ARG A 78 0.32 -3.39 4.78
N VAL A 79 0.84 -4.52 5.24
CA VAL A 79 0.05 -5.54 5.95
C VAL A 79 0.30 -5.38 7.44
N HIS A 80 -0.77 -5.37 8.24
CA HIS A 80 -0.66 -5.29 9.69
C HIS A 80 0.15 -6.47 10.23
N ASN A 81 0.99 -6.23 11.24
CA ASN A 81 1.89 -7.24 11.79
C ASN A 81 1.18 -8.55 12.15
N ASN A 82 -0.03 -8.47 12.69
CA ASN A 82 -0.81 -9.64 13.09
C ASN A 82 -1.22 -10.54 11.91
N PHE A 83 -1.15 -10.03 10.70
CA PHE A 83 -1.58 -10.72 9.49
C PHE A 83 -0.45 -11.03 8.52
N ARG A 84 0.79 -10.70 8.88
CA ARG A 84 1.96 -11.01 8.04
C ARG A 84 2.26 -12.49 8.03
N LYS A 85 2.91 -12.96 6.94
CA LYS A 85 3.38 -14.35 6.77
C LYS A 85 2.26 -15.40 6.75
N LYS A 86 1.03 -14.99 6.48
CA LYS A 86 -0.13 -15.89 6.41
C LYS A 86 -0.84 -15.82 5.06
N GLY A 87 -0.13 -15.35 4.02
CA GLY A 87 -0.73 -15.16 2.70
C GLY A 87 -1.60 -13.91 2.56
N ASN A 88 -1.72 -13.11 3.61
CA ASN A 88 -2.57 -11.92 3.59
C ASN A 88 -2.01 -10.80 2.72
N GLY A 89 -0.69 -10.74 2.52
CA GLY A 89 -0.09 -9.77 1.61
C GLY A 89 -0.61 -9.90 0.20
N ILE A 90 -0.72 -11.13 -0.31
CA ILE A 90 -1.27 -11.40 -1.64
C ILE A 90 -2.74 -10.97 -1.70
N LYS A 91 -3.51 -11.27 -0.65
CA LYS A 91 -4.91 -10.88 -0.58
C LYS A 91 -5.09 -9.37 -0.57
N VAL A 92 -4.26 -8.65 0.17
CA VAL A 92 -4.29 -7.19 0.23
C VAL A 92 -3.99 -6.61 -1.16
N ILE A 93 -2.92 -7.06 -1.81
CA ILE A 93 -2.53 -6.54 -3.12
C ILE A 93 -3.60 -6.86 -4.16
N ASN A 94 -4.12 -8.09 -4.18
CA ASN A 94 -5.17 -8.46 -5.14
C ASN A 94 -6.43 -7.64 -4.94
N HIS A 95 -6.79 -7.33 -3.69
CA HIS A 95 -7.93 -6.47 -3.41
C HIS A 95 -7.72 -5.05 -3.95
N LEU A 96 -6.50 -4.51 -3.76
CA LEU A 96 -6.14 -3.19 -4.29
C LEU A 96 -6.13 -3.17 -5.81
N ILE A 97 -5.66 -4.24 -6.45
CA ILE A 97 -5.72 -4.38 -7.91
C ILE A 97 -7.17 -4.35 -8.38
N ASP A 98 -8.06 -5.04 -7.68
CA ASP A 98 -9.49 -5.04 -8.03
C ASP A 98 -10.11 -3.64 -7.90
N GLU A 99 -9.72 -2.88 -6.87
CA GLU A 99 -10.16 -1.49 -6.73
C GLU A 99 -9.66 -0.62 -7.89
N ALA A 100 -8.41 -0.81 -8.31
CA ALA A 100 -7.86 -0.10 -9.46
C ALA A 100 -8.60 -0.46 -10.76
N LYS A 101 -8.97 -1.72 -10.94
CA LYS A 101 -9.74 -2.16 -12.11
C LYS A 101 -11.13 -1.52 -12.15
N LYS A 102 -11.77 -1.36 -11.00
CA LYS A 102 -13.05 -0.64 -10.91
C LYS A 102 -12.93 0.81 -11.37
N LEU A 103 -11.75 1.42 -11.19
CA LEU A 103 -11.45 2.77 -11.62
C LEU A 103 -10.96 2.83 -13.08
N LYS A 104 -10.98 1.70 -13.80
CA LYS A 104 -10.58 1.58 -15.20
C LYS A 104 -9.10 1.89 -15.45
N ILE A 105 -8.26 1.67 -14.45
CA ILE A 105 -6.80 1.80 -14.60
C ILE A 105 -6.29 0.62 -15.44
N LYS A 106 -5.51 0.90 -16.48
CA LYS A 106 -4.99 -0.10 -17.41
C LYS A 106 -3.59 -0.55 -17.08
N LYS A 107 -2.79 0.29 -16.45
CA LYS A 107 -1.41 -0.01 -16.09
C LYS A 107 -1.16 0.33 -14.63
N LEU A 108 -0.59 -0.61 -13.90
CA LEU A 108 -0.23 -0.43 -12.50
C LEU A 108 1.27 -0.56 -12.34
N SER A 109 1.86 0.32 -11.56
CA SER A 109 3.26 0.23 -11.18
C SER A 109 3.39 0.30 -9.67
N ILE A 110 4.53 -0.15 -9.17
CA ILE A 110 4.85 -0.14 -7.76
C ILE A 110 6.35 0.06 -7.60
N GLU A 111 6.75 0.86 -6.62
CA GLU A 111 8.15 1.16 -6.36
C GLU A 111 8.56 0.68 -4.97
N THR A 112 9.73 0.06 -4.87
CA THR A 112 10.32 -0.34 -3.60
C THR A 112 11.73 0.20 -3.49
N GLY A 113 12.26 0.26 -2.27
CA GLY A 113 13.67 0.52 -2.07
C GLY A 113 14.55 -0.66 -2.54
N ALA A 114 15.84 -0.42 -2.67
CA ALA A 114 16.78 -1.39 -3.22
C ALA A 114 17.44 -2.32 -2.19
N GLY A 115 17.36 -2.05 -0.89
CA GLY A 115 18.04 -2.84 0.15
C GLY A 115 17.36 -4.17 0.48
N GLU A 116 18.06 -4.97 1.29
CA GLU A 116 17.54 -6.26 1.73
C GLU A 116 16.23 -6.17 2.51
N PHE A 117 16.02 -5.08 3.20
CA PHE A 117 14.77 -4.82 3.92
C PHE A 117 13.54 -4.97 3.01
N PHE A 118 13.68 -4.64 1.73
CA PHE A 118 12.58 -4.67 0.76
C PHE A 118 12.43 -6.01 0.03
N ASN A 119 13.28 -7.01 0.31
CA ASN A 119 13.19 -8.30 -0.36
C ASN A 119 11.84 -8.99 -0.20
N PRO A 120 11.22 -9.04 0.99
CA PRO A 120 9.91 -9.66 1.13
C PRO A 120 8.85 -8.96 0.28
N ALA A 121 8.90 -7.62 0.19
CA ALA A 121 7.97 -6.86 -0.63
C ALA A 121 8.15 -7.16 -2.12
N ARG A 122 9.41 -7.19 -2.60
CA ARG A 122 9.69 -7.53 -4.00
C ARG A 122 9.20 -8.93 -4.38
N LYS A 123 9.42 -9.92 -3.52
CA LYS A 123 8.93 -11.29 -3.75
C LYS A 123 7.41 -11.34 -3.80
N LEU A 124 6.74 -10.58 -2.93
CA LEU A 124 5.30 -10.51 -2.89
C LEU A 124 4.75 -9.89 -4.19
N PHE A 125 5.37 -8.81 -4.66
CA PHE A 125 4.95 -8.14 -5.89
C PHE A 125 5.15 -9.05 -7.11
N ASP A 126 6.26 -9.80 -7.16
CA ASP A 126 6.48 -10.80 -8.22
C ASP A 126 5.34 -11.83 -8.26
N LYS A 127 4.93 -12.33 -7.11
CA LYS A 127 3.83 -13.30 -7.02
C LYS A 127 2.51 -12.72 -7.51
N CYS A 128 2.33 -11.41 -7.40
CA CYS A 128 1.12 -10.73 -7.87
C CYS A 128 1.20 -10.29 -9.32
N GLY A 129 2.28 -10.61 -10.03
CA GLY A 129 2.42 -10.34 -11.45
C GLY A 129 3.14 -9.05 -11.81
N PHE A 130 3.67 -8.32 -10.84
CA PHE A 130 4.48 -7.14 -11.12
C PHE A 130 5.86 -7.56 -11.58
N LYS A 131 6.37 -6.90 -12.62
CA LYS A 131 7.71 -7.15 -13.16
C LYS A 131 8.60 -5.94 -12.92
N PRO A 132 9.91 -6.16 -12.65
CA PRO A 132 10.86 -5.07 -12.51
C PRO A 132 10.91 -4.18 -13.74
#